data_ad1ba18327c10806ab6a1f968ca86502
#
_entry.id   ad1ba18327c10806ab6a1f968ca86502
#
_cell.length_a   1.000
_cell.length_b   1.000
_cell.length_c   1.000
_cell.angle_alpha   90.00
_cell.angle_beta   90.00
_cell.angle_gamma   90.00
#
_symmetry.space_group_name_H-M   'P 1'
#
loop_
_entity.id
_entity.type
_entity.pdbx_description
1 polymer ?
#
loop_
_entity_poly.entity_id
_entity_poly.type
_entity_poly.pdbx_seq_one_letter_code
_entity_poly.pdbx_strand_id
1 'polypeptide(L)'
;MTPGARFGMLVRMQEASGASGGLVGRLRSAEASSRVTTFELFFDLVYVFAFTQVSRLMAETHSAFGILQALVVLALMWWTWAAFGWLANQAPADQPVMRVGMSAAMIAVFVAALVIPESYEDLPGGWHGPLVLALAYTLVRLIHMALYIVAAGDDAALRRQVLVTQAVAMAPASTALIVGAVVGGPWQTWIWLAAFAYDAVLTWASSRGGGGWRIHSTAHWTERYGLIVILALGESIVAIGVGVAREPIDAPITVGVVLAVVLSILLWWAYFGRLAEAGEHALERREGAARVVLALHAYTYVHLVIVAGVILTALGVEEAMAHVGDAEPFGWFGASALAAGLGAYVAATVVFARLVGGRWPVTRIIGALVLAASVPLLAIVAPMAALAIAVGVLGAMLIAEGAIDVRAAATE
;
A
#
# COMPACT_ATOMS: atom_id res chain seq x y z
N MET A 1 49.04 4.46 -40.04
CA MET A 1 47.93 4.30 -39.11
C MET A 1 47.56 5.63 -38.53
N THR A 2 46.44 6.18 -38.91
CA THR A 2 45.97 7.51 -38.50
C THR A 2 45.53 7.52 -37.02
N PRO A 3 45.68 8.65 -36.28
CA PRO A 3 45.35 8.74 -34.86
C PRO A 3 43.91 8.35 -34.50
N GLY A 4 42.95 8.45 -35.40
CA GLY A 4 41.57 8.08 -35.21
C GLY A 4 41.28 6.57 -35.05
N ALA A 5 42.14 5.71 -35.62
CA ALA A 5 41.99 4.26 -35.54
C ALA A 5 42.35 3.69 -34.12
N ARG A 6 43.28 4.38 -33.40
CA ARG A 6 43.64 4.00 -32.04
C ARG A 6 42.59 4.37 -31.02
N PHE A 7 41.89 5.50 -31.22
CA PHE A 7 40.82 5.94 -30.30
C PHE A 7 39.58 5.04 -30.36
N GLY A 8 39.18 4.64 -31.56
CA GLY A 8 38.05 3.70 -31.75
C GLY A 8 38.33 2.27 -31.24
N MET A 9 39.59 1.83 -31.23
CA MET A 9 39.98 0.53 -30.69
C MET A 9 40.03 0.53 -29.14
N LEU A 10 40.45 1.64 -28.52
CA LEU A 10 40.44 1.81 -27.06
C LEU A 10 39.01 1.90 -26.50
N VAL A 11 38.10 2.59 -27.18
CA VAL A 11 36.69 2.66 -26.78
C VAL A 11 36.04 1.27 -26.86
N ARG A 12 36.29 0.51 -27.94
CA ARG A 12 35.77 -0.87 -28.06
C ARG A 12 36.42 -1.88 -27.09
N MET A 13 37.66 -1.67 -26.67
CA MET A 13 38.30 -2.50 -25.64
C MET A 13 37.77 -2.19 -24.24
N GLN A 14 37.32 -0.97 -23.99
CA GLN A 14 36.69 -0.57 -22.73
C GLN A 14 35.24 -1.08 -22.62
N GLU A 15 34.51 -1.12 -23.74
CA GLU A 15 33.18 -1.76 -23.82
C GLU A 15 33.26 -3.29 -23.70
N ALA A 16 34.32 -3.94 -24.24
CA ALA A 16 34.50 -5.39 -24.14
C ALA A 16 35.00 -5.87 -22.76
N SER A 17 35.65 -4.98 -21.97
CA SER A 17 36.07 -5.30 -20.60
C SER A 17 34.93 -5.26 -19.59
N GLY A 18 33.75 -4.73 -19.97
CA GLY A 18 32.55 -4.69 -19.12
C GLY A 18 31.66 -5.92 -19.17
N ALA A 19 31.94 -6.89 -20.06
CA ALA A 19 31.01 -7.99 -20.38
C ALA A 19 31.31 -9.34 -19.71
N SER A 20 32.20 -9.42 -18.72
CA SER A 20 32.51 -10.69 -18.00
C SER A 20 32.26 -10.60 -16.47
N GLY A 21 31.27 -9.80 -16.04
CA GLY A 21 30.74 -9.84 -14.69
C GLY A 21 29.68 -10.94 -14.60
N GLY A 22 29.96 -12.05 -13.88
CA GLY A 22 28.96 -13.06 -13.56
C GLY A 22 27.75 -12.44 -12.85
N LEU A 23 26.66 -13.19 -12.70
CA LEU A 23 25.38 -12.80 -12.06
C LEU A 23 25.54 -12.07 -10.70
N VAL A 24 26.72 -12.08 -10.11
CA VAL A 24 27.09 -11.46 -8.81
C VAL A 24 28.09 -10.29 -8.99
N GLY A 25 27.99 -9.54 -10.11
CA GLY A 25 28.68 -8.25 -10.21
C GLY A 25 28.22 -7.28 -9.12
N ARG A 26 29.11 -6.36 -8.65
CA ARG A 26 28.75 -5.33 -7.64
C ARG A 26 27.47 -4.60 -8.09
N LEU A 27 26.43 -4.66 -7.27
CA LEU A 27 25.20 -3.91 -7.53
C LEU A 27 25.51 -2.39 -7.49
N ARG A 28 24.95 -1.67 -8.43
CA ARG A 28 24.96 -0.20 -8.37
C ARG A 28 24.00 0.24 -7.28
N SER A 29 24.40 1.22 -6.47
CA SER A 29 23.47 1.93 -5.60
C SER A 29 22.50 2.78 -6.42
N ALA A 30 21.30 3.01 -5.90
CA ALA A 30 20.34 3.92 -6.53
C ALA A 30 20.92 5.35 -6.59
N GLU A 31 20.71 6.03 -7.71
CA GLU A 31 21.08 7.43 -7.88
C GLU A 31 20.00 8.34 -7.27
N ALA A 32 20.41 9.54 -6.84
CA ALA A 32 19.48 10.50 -6.23
C ALA A 32 18.33 10.93 -7.15
N SER A 33 18.51 10.83 -8.47
CA SER A 33 17.51 11.16 -9.50
C SER A 33 16.77 9.93 -10.06
N SER A 34 16.94 8.74 -9.47
CA SER A 34 16.27 7.53 -9.97
C SER A 34 14.74 7.67 -9.90
N ARG A 35 14.07 7.12 -10.89
CA ARG A 35 12.61 7.01 -10.99
C ARG A 35 12.19 5.55 -10.88
N VAL A 36 10.89 5.31 -10.65
CA VAL A 36 10.33 3.96 -10.62
C VAL A 36 10.53 3.27 -11.96
N THR A 37 11.03 2.04 -11.91
CA THR A 37 11.27 1.23 -13.11
C THR A 37 9.99 0.53 -13.56
N THR A 38 9.90 0.18 -14.87
CA THR A 38 8.78 -0.62 -15.38
C THR A 38 8.68 -1.99 -14.73
N PHE A 39 9.80 -2.54 -14.24
CA PHE A 39 9.81 -3.82 -13.54
C PHE A 39 9.18 -3.71 -12.14
N GLU A 40 9.40 -2.59 -11.43
CA GLU A 40 8.73 -2.32 -10.14
C GLU A 40 7.22 -2.17 -10.31
N LEU A 41 6.77 -1.51 -11.40
CA LEU A 41 5.34 -1.43 -11.73
C LEU A 41 4.74 -2.81 -11.98
N PHE A 42 5.47 -3.66 -12.71
CA PHE A 42 5.04 -5.04 -12.94
C PHE A 42 5.00 -5.86 -11.64
N PHE A 43 5.98 -5.67 -10.75
CA PHE A 43 5.99 -6.25 -9.40
C PHE A 43 4.76 -5.83 -8.58
N ASP A 44 4.37 -4.56 -8.65
CA ASP A 44 3.25 -4.01 -7.87
C ASP A 44 1.88 -4.57 -8.33
N LEU A 45 1.74 -5.05 -9.58
CA LEU A 45 0.49 -5.66 -10.07
C LEU A 45 0.08 -6.91 -9.28
N VAL A 46 1.04 -7.65 -8.70
CA VAL A 46 0.71 -8.80 -7.85
C VAL A 46 0.04 -8.38 -6.55
N TYR A 47 0.39 -7.19 -6.04
CA TYR A 47 -0.28 -6.63 -4.86
C TYR A 47 -1.67 -6.08 -5.18
N VAL A 48 -1.92 -5.62 -6.41
CA VAL A 48 -3.29 -5.30 -6.85
C VAL A 48 -4.19 -6.53 -6.72
N PHE A 49 -3.71 -7.68 -7.24
CA PHE A 49 -4.44 -8.93 -7.09
C PHE A 49 -4.65 -9.31 -5.61
N ALA A 50 -3.63 -9.09 -4.76
CA ALA A 50 -3.79 -9.31 -3.32
C ALA A 50 -4.85 -8.39 -2.70
N PHE A 51 -4.94 -7.12 -3.13
CA PHE A 51 -5.97 -6.18 -2.66
C PHE A 51 -7.37 -6.64 -3.05
N THR A 52 -7.56 -7.10 -4.29
CA THR A 52 -8.83 -7.69 -4.75
C THR A 52 -9.22 -8.91 -3.89
N GLN A 53 -8.28 -9.79 -3.55
CA GLN A 53 -8.56 -10.93 -2.70
C GLN A 53 -8.89 -10.52 -1.25
N VAL A 54 -8.27 -9.47 -0.74
CA VAL A 54 -8.61 -8.89 0.59
C VAL A 54 -10.02 -8.29 0.57
N SER A 55 -10.37 -7.51 -0.47
CA SER A 55 -11.71 -6.96 -0.67
C SER A 55 -12.76 -8.08 -0.69
N ARG A 56 -12.48 -9.14 -1.45
CA ARG A 56 -13.33 -10.32 -1.53
C ARG A 56 -13.52 -11.02 -0.17
N LEU A 57 -12.43 -11.21 0.60
CA LEU A 57 -12.51 -11.78 1.94
C LEU A 57 -13.41 -10.96 2.87
N MET A 58 -13.36 -9.62 2.77
CA MET A 58 -14.26 -8.73 3.51
C MET A 58 -15.73 -8.91 3.08
N ALA A 59 -15.97 -8.96 1.77
CA ALA A 59 -17.32 -9.11 1.21
C ALA A 59 -17.95 -10.45 1.56
N GLU A 60 -17.21 -11.56 1.55
CA GLU A 60 -17.72 -12.90 1.86
C GLU A 60 -18.06 -13.08 3.34
N THR A 61 -17.38 -12.39 4.26
CA THR A 61 -17.57 -12.59 5.70
C THR A 61 -18.71 -11.77 6.32
N HIS A 62 -19.12 -10.67 5.72
CA HIS A 62 -20.21 -9.77 6.17
C HIS A 62 -20.23 -9.48 7.69
N SER A 63 -19.05 -9.39 8.33
CA SER A 63 -18.92 -9.18 9.77
C SER A 63 -17.77 -8.24 10.13
N ALA A 64 -17.90 -7.52 11.24
CA ALA A 64 -16.81 -6.68 11.74
C ALA A 64 -15.53 -7.47 12.06
N PHE A 65 -15.67 -8.72 12.51
CA PHE A 65 -14.52 -9.60 12.78
C PHE A 65 -13.86 -10.06 11.49
N GLY A 66 -14.63 -10.38 10.45
CA GLY A 66 -14.11 -10.68 9.11
C GLY A 66 -13.38 -9.49 8.48
N ILE A 67 -13.90 -8.28 8.64
CA ILE A 67 -13.18 -7.06 8.23
C ILE A 67 -11.83 -6.95 8.97
N LEU A 68 -11.80 -7.19 10.29
CA LEU A 68 -10.54 -7.21 11.05
C LEU A 68 -9.56 -8.26 10.52
N GLN A 69 -10.05 -9.47 10.22
CA GLN A 69 -9.25 -10.55 9.64
C GLN A 69 -8.62 -10.14 8.31
N ALA A 70 -9.42 -9.59 7.41
CA ALA A 70 -8.95 -9.11 6.12
C ALA A 70 -7.97 -7.93 6.24
N LEU A 71 -8.18 -7.01 7.19
CA LEU A 71 -7.25 -5.91 7.47
C LEU A 71 -5.91 -6.42 8.03
N VAL A 72 -5.91 -7.50 8.82
CA VAL A 72 -4.67 -8.14 9.28
C VAL A 72 -3.90 -8.72 8.10
N VAL A 73 -4.57 -9.42 7.18
CA VAL A 73 -3.95 -9.93 5.95
C VAL A 73 -3.45 -8.79 5.07
N LEU A 74 -4.23 -7.73 4.90
CA LEU A 74 -3.80 -6.52 4.18
C LEU A 74 -2.52 -5.93 4.80
N ALA A 75 -2.46 -5.82 6.12
CA ALA A 75 -1.29 -5.30 6.82
C ALA A 75 -0.04 -6.17 6.60
N LEU A 76 -0.20 -7.51 6.57
CA LEU A 76 0.88 -8.43 6.24
C LEU A 76 1.35 -8.26 4.79
N MET A 77 0.44 -8.20 3.82
CA MET A 77 0.78 -7.97 2.40
C MET A 77 1.46 -6.60 2.22
N TRP A 78 0.90 -5.55 2.82
CA TRP A 78 1.50 -4.22 2.83
C TRP A 78 2.93 -4.23 3.37
N TRP A 79 3.19 -4.98 4.45
CA TRP A 79 4.50 -5.03 5.08
C TRP A 79 5.57 -5.62 4.17
N THR A 80 5.20 -6.64 3.39
CA THR A 80 6.09 -7.19 2.36
C THR A 80 6.32 -6.19 1.22
N TRP A 81 5.28 -5.51 0.74
CA TRP A 81 5.39 -4.49 -0.29
C TRP A 81 6.31 -3.34 0.13
N ALA A 82 6.08 -2.80 1.33
CA ALA A 82 6.88 -1.70 1.87
C ALA A 82 8.35 -2.09 2.02
N ALA A 83 8.63 -3.32 2.46
CA ALA A 83 10.00 -3.84 2.54
C ALA A 83 10.72 -3.80 1.17
N PHE A 84 10.05 -4.21 0.09
CA PHE A 84 10.61 -4.09 -1.26
C PHE A 84 10.70 -2.64 -1.75
N GLY A 85 9.86 -1.72 -1.25
CA GLY A 85 10.01 -0.28 -1.47
C GLY A 85 11.33 0.25 -0.90
N TRP A 86 11.68 -0.14 0.33
CA TRP A 86 12.97 0.19 0.95
C TRP A 86 14.14 -0.41 0.18
N LEU A 87 14.04 -1.66 -0.25
CA LEU A 87 15.09 -2.34 -1.01
C LEU A 87 15.33 -1.68 -2.38
N ALA A 88 14.26 -1.35 -3.13
CA ALA A 88 14.35 -0.75 -4.44
C ALA A 88 14.94 0.67 -4.40
N ASN A 89 14.75 1.41 -3.30
CA ASN A 89 15.41 2.69 -3.08
C ASN A 89 16.90 2.53 -2.71
N GLN A 90 17.34 1.34 -2.28
CA GLN A 90 18.74 1.01 -2.00
C GLN A 90 19.49 0.55 -3.26
N ALA A 91 18.86 -0.29 -4.07
CA ALA A 91 19.45 -0.83 -5.29
C ALA A 91 18.39 -0.91 -6.41
N PRO A 92 18.69 -0.38 -7.62
CA PRO A 92 17.76 -0.38 -8.74
C PRO A 92 17.24 -1.78 -9.08
N ALA A 93 15.92 -1.90 -9.24
CA ALA A 93 15.24 -3.15 -9.52
C ALA A 93 15.54 -3.74 -10.91
N ASP A 94 16.12 -2.96 -11.81
CA ASP A 94 16.46 -3.38 -13.17
C ASP A 94 17.77 -4.20 -13.24
N GLN A 95 18.53 -4.30 -12.17
CA GLN A 95 19.74 -5.12 -12.11
C GLN A 95 19.39 -6.62 -12.14
N PRO A 96 20.18 -7.48 -12.84
CA PRO A 96 19.82 -8.89 -13.07
C PRO A 96 19.50 -9.68 -11.80
N VAL A 97 20.31 -9.53 -10.74
CA VAL A 97 20.10 -10.22 -9.45
C VAL A 97 18.81 -9.75 -8.78
N MET A 98 18.55 -8.44 -8.81
CA MET A 98 17.32 -7.85 -8.27
C MET A 98 16.10 -8.36 -9.02
N ARG A 99 16.13 -8.36 -10.37
CA ARG A 99 15.04 -8.90 -11.21
C ARG A 99 14.72 -10.35 -10.88
N VAL A 100 15.74 -11.21 -10.80
CA VAL A 100 15.55 -12.64 -10.48
C VAL A 100 14.94 -12.82 -9.10
N GLY A 101 15.50 -12.16 -8.09
CA GLY A 101 15.01 -12.28 -6.73
C GLY A 101 13.61 -11.68 -6.55
N MET A 102 13.33 -10.50 -7.14
CA MET A 102 11.99 -9.91 -7.13
C MET A 102 10.98 -10.76 -7.92
N SER A 103 11.37 -11.40 -9.03
CA SER A 103 10.51 -12.36 -9.73
C SER A 103 10.17 -13.57 -8.87
N ALA A 104 11.13 -14.10 -8.11
CA ALA A 104 10.86 -15.17 -7.16
C ALA A 104 9.92 -14.71 -6.03
N ALA A 105 10.10 -13.49 -5.53
CA ALA A 105 9.18 -12.88 -4.56
C ALA A 105 7.78 -12.68 -5.14
N MET A 106 7.65 -12.23 -6.40
CA MET A 106 6.35 -12.12 -7.10
C MET A 106 5.58 -13.44 -7.10
N ILE A 107 6.26 -14.54 -7.42
CA ILE A 107 5.63 -15.88 -7.40
C ILE A 107 5.13 -16.21 -5.98
N ALA A 108 5.94 -15.97 -4.96
CA ALA A 108 5.56 -16.23 -3.58
C ALA A 108 4.41 -15.33 -3.10
N VAL A 109 4.42 -14.02 -3.46
CA VAL A 109 3.32 -13.09 -3.17
C VAL A 109 2.05 -13.50 -3.90
N PHE A 110 2.16 -13.94 -5.16
CA PHE A 110 0.99 -14.39 -5.92
C PHE A 110 0.36 -15.66 -5.31
N VAL A 111 1.18 -16.62 -4.87
CA VAL A 111 0.70 -17.78 -4.13
C VAL A 111 0.04 -17.35 -2.81
N ALA A 112 0.64 -16.42 -2.06
CA ALA A 112 0.02 -15.86 -0.86
C ALA A 112 -1.33 -15.21 -1.20
N ALA A 113 -1.42 -14.43 -2.27
CA ALA A 113 -2.65 -13.75 -2.68
C ALA A 113 -3.76 -14.73 -3.09
N LEU A 114 -3.41 -15.83 -3.76
CA LEU A 114 -4.38 -16.88 -4.15
C LEU A 114 -5.07 -17.52 -2.94
N VAL A 115 -4.37 -17.65 -1.82
CA VAL A 115 -4.91 -18.30 -0.60
C VAL A 115 -5.51 -17.30 0.41
N ILE A 116 -5.57 -15.99 0.09
CA ILE A 116 -6.20 -15.01 0.98
C ILE A 116 -7.66 -15.37 1.33
N PRO A 117 -8.52 -15.79 0.39
CA PRO A 117 -9.89 -16.20 0.74
C PRO A 117 -9.93 -17.40 1.70
N GLU A 118 -8.91 -18.26 1.67
CA GLU A 118 -8.79 -19.43 2.54
C GLU A 118 -7.93 -19.16 3.79
N SER A 119 -7.56 -17.91 4.04
CA SER A 119 -6.60 -17.57 5.11
C SER A 119 -7.09 -17.86 6.53
N TYR A 120 -8.39 -18.05 6.72
CA TYR A 120 -9.02 -18.38 8.01
C TYR A 120 -9.93 -19.60 7.99
N GLU A 121 -10.33 -20.07 6.80
CA GLU A 121 -11.16 -21.26 6.62
C GLU A 121 -10.65 -22.05 5.41
N ASP A 122 -10.34 -23.33 5.61
CA ASP A 122 -9.84 -24.19 4.54
C ASP A 122 -10.95 -24.65 3.61
N LEU A 123 -10.68 -24.65 2.31
CA LEU A 123 -11.53 -25.32 1.34
C LEU A 123 -11.20 -26.82 1.29
N PRO A 124 -12.21 -27.71 1.24
CA PRO A 124 -11.99 -29.15 1.20
C PRO A 124 -11.18 -29.59 -0.02
N GLY A 125 -10.16 -30.43 0.20
CA GLY A 125 -9.36 -31.03 -0.85
C GLY A 125 -8.11 -30.23 -1.27
N GLY A 126 -7.88 -29.04 -0.67
CA GLY A 126 -6.71 -28.20 -0.88
C GLY A 126 -5.59 -28.40 0.15
N TRP A 127 -4.59 -27.56 0.07
CA TRP A 127 -3.59 -27.39 1.12
C TRP A 127 -4.19 -26.53 2.23
N HIS A 128 -3.62 -26.60 3.43
CA HIS A 128 -4.02 -25.76 4.57
C HIS A 128 -3.72 -24.28 4.28
N GLY A 129 -4.74 -23.52 3.86
CA GLY A 129 -4.64 -22.15 3.37
C GLY A 129 -3.91 -21.20 4.33
N PRO A 130 -4.25 -21.16 5.65
CA PRO A 130 -3.52 -20.34 6.63
C PRO A 130 -2.02 -20.63 6.67
N LEU A 131 -1.64 -21.91 6.61
CA LEU A 131 -0.22 -22.31 6.64
C LEU A 131 0.50 -21.91 5.34
N VAL A 132 -0.16 -22.08 4.17
CA VAL A 132 0.40 -21.66 2.89
C VAL A 132 0.65 -20.16 2.88
N LEU A 133 -0.27 -19.35 3.38
CA LEU A 133 -0.11 -17.90 3.49
C LEU A 133 1.07 -17.53 4.41
N ALA A 134 1.15 -18.16 5.60
CA ALA A 134 2.24 -17.90 6.55
C ALA A 134 3.61 -18.29 5.98
N LEU A 135 3.71 -19.41 5.26
CA LEU A 135 4.96 -19.88 4.63
C LEU A 135 5.33 -19.02 3.43
N ALA A 136 4.37 -18.66 2.58
CA ALA A 136 4.61 -17.77 1.44
C ALA A 136 5.06 -16.38 1.90
N TYR A 137 4.42 -15.80 2.92
CA TYR A 137 4.87 -14.56 3.56
C TYR A 137 6.30 -14.69 4.06
N THR A 138 6.62 -15.76 4.79
CA THR A 138 7.97 -16.01 5.31
C THR A 138 8.99 -16.11 4.18
N LEU A 139 8.65 -16.81 3.09
CA LEU A 139 9.51 -16.92 1.89
C LEU A 139 9.79 -15.57 1.26
N VAL A 140 8.75 -14.73 1.10
CA VAL A 140 8.90 -13.36 0.58
C VAL A 140 9.88 -12.55 1.43
N ARG A 141 9.78 -12.64 2.77
CA ARG A 141 10.67 -11.96 3.71
C ARG A 141 12.12 -12.49 3.66
N LEU A 142 12.29 -13.80 3.47
CA LEU A 142 13.61 -14.40 3.30
C LEU A 142 14.28 -13.96 1.99
N ILE A 143 13.52 -13.92 0.88
CA ILE A 143 14.01 -13.42 -0.41
C ILE A 143 14.41 -11.95 -0.27
N HIS A 144 13.56 -11.12 0.35
CA HIS A 144 13.87 -9.72 0.63
C HIS A 144 15.16 -9.57 1.43
N MET A 145 15.34 -10.33 2.52
CA MET A 145 16.56 -10.31 3.34
C MET A 145 17.78 -10.67 2.51
N ALA A 146 17.71 -11.74 1.71
CA ALA A 146 18.81 -12.18 0.85
C ALA A 146 19.21 -11.10 -0.16
N LEU A 147 18.23 -10.48 -0.84
CA LEU A 147 18.47 -9.38 -1.78
C LEU A 147 19.05 -8.14 -1.09
N TYR A 148 18.61 -7.83 0.13
CA TYR A 148 19.13 -6.69 0.88
C TYR A 148 20.58 -6.91 1.31
N ILE A 149 20.95 -8.15 1.70
CA ILE A 149 22.33 -8.53 1.99
C ILE A 149 23.22 -8.38 0.74
N VAL A 150 22.72 -8.79 -0.42
CA VAL A 150 23.43 -8.62 -1.69
C VAL A 150 23.56 -7.11 -2.04
N ALA A 151 22.49 -6.33 -1.85
CA ALA A 151 22.49 -4.87 -2.07
C ALA A 151 23.44 -4.13 -1.13
N ALA A 152 23.63 -4.62 0.10
CA ALA A 152 24.58 -4.04 1.05
C ALA A 152 26.06 -4.17 0.59
N GLY A 153 26.37 -5.10 -0.32
CA GLY A 153 27.71 -5.25 -0.90
C GLY A 153 28.81 -5.36 0.16
N ASP A 154 29.79 -4.44 0.10
CA ASP A 154 30.91 -4.37 1.03
C ASP A 154 30.60 -3.59 2.33
N ASP A 155 29.40 -3.00 2.46
CA ASP A 155 28.99 -2.29 3.68
C ASP A 155 28.65 -3.31 4.81
N ALA A 156 29.66 -3.66 5.57
CA ALA A 156 29.54 -4.61 6.69
C ALA A 156 28.57 -4.10 7.79
N ALA A 157 28.47 -2.77 7.98
CA ALA A 157 27.57 -2.19 8.98
C ALA A 157 26.11 -2.36 8.57
N LEU A 158 25.78 -2.06 7.31
CA LEU A 158 24.45 -2.25 6.74
C LEU A 158 24.07 -3.74 6.73
N ARG A 159 25.00 -4.63 6.31
CA ARG A 159 24.76 -6.09 6.33
C ARG A 159 24.46 -6.60 7.73
N ARG A 160 25.26 -6.20 8.73
CA ARG A 160 25.01 -6.57 10.13
C ARG A 160 23.66 -6.05 10.62
N GLN A 161 23.33 -4.81 10.30
CA GLN A 161 22.05 -4.22 10.67
C GLN A 161 20.88 -5.00 10.08
N VAL A 162 20.91 -5.31 8.77
CA VAL A 162 19.88 -6.10 8.11
C VAL A 162 19.72 -7.46 8.79
N LEU A 163 20.83 -8.20 9.02
CA LEU A 163 20.79 -9.49 9.69
C LEU A 163 20.21 -9.42 11.10
N VAL A 164 20.62 -8.44 11.91
CA VAL A 164 20.12 -8.27 13.28
C VAL A 164 18.63 -7.89 13.27
N THR A 165 18.23 -6.91 12.42
CA THR A 165 16.82 -6.49 12.33
C THR A 165 15.94 -7.65 11.88
N GLN A 166 16.37 -8.41 10.87
CA GLN A 166 15.59 -9.55 10.39
C GLN A 166 15.58 -10.71 11.41
N ALA A 167 16.68 -11.00 12.09
CA ALA A 167 16.70 -12.04 13.11
C ALA A 167 15.79 -11.71 14.31
N VAL A 168 15.77 -10.44 14.74
CA VAL A 168 15.00 -10.00 15.91
C VAL A 168 13.54 -9.71 15.58
N ALA A 169 13.24 -9.13 14.42
CA ALA A 169 11.88 -8.75 14.06
C ALA A 169 11.18 -9.82 13.22
N MET A 170 11.78 -10.23 12.10
CA MET A 170 11.14 -11.14 11.14
C MET A 170 10.98 -12.57 11.68
N ALA A 171 12.04 -13.14 12.31
CA ALA A 171 11.99 -14.56 12.67
C ALA A 171 10.91 -14.87 13.73
N PRO A 172 10.77 -14.08 14.83
CA PRO A 172 9.68 -14.29 15.77
C PRO A 172 8.29 -14.01 15.14
N ALA A 173 8.16 -12.95 14.31
CA ALA A 173 6.91 -12.66 13.64
C ALA A 173 6.49 -13.79 12.69
N SER A 174 7.40 -14.28 11.84
CA SER A 174 7.14 -15.42 10.94
C SER A 174 6.79 -16.70 11.71
N THR A 175 7.49 -16.97 12.82
CA THR A 175 7.15 -18.11 13.69
C THR A 175 5.76 -17.96 14.27
N ALA A 176 5.39 -16.77 14.74
CA ALA A 176 4.05 -16.49 15.26
C ALA A 176 2.97 -16.65 14.18
N LEU A 177 3.24 -16.25 12.93
CA LEU A 177 2.29 -16.48 11.82
C LEU A 177 2.06 -17.97 11.57
N ILE A 178 3.14 -18.79 11.56
CA ILE A 178 3.04 -20.24 11.39
C ILE A 178 2.29 -20.88 12.58
N VAL A 179 2.61 -20.47 13.81
CA VAL A 179 1.90 -20.95 15.01
C VAL A 179 0.43 -20.56 14.96
N GLY A 180 0.11 -19.31 14.58
CA GLY A 180 -1.27 -18.84 14.44
C GLY A 180 -2.05 -19.66 13.41
N ALA A 181 -1.42 -19.98 12.26
CA ALA A 181 -2.01 -20.84 11.23
C ALA A 181 -2.32 -22.26 11.74
N VAL A 182 -1.46 -22.83 12.57
CA VAL A 182 -1.67 -24.16 13.15
C VAL A 182 -2.72 -24.14 14.26
N VAL A 183 -2.77 -23.09 15.07
CA VAL A 183 -3.74 -22.92 16.16
C VAL A 183 -5.15 -22.73 15.60
N GLY A 184 -5.28 -21.94 14.51
CA GLY A 184 -6.56 -21.69 13.86
C GLY A 184 -7.58 -20.90 14.69
N GLY A 185 -8.81 -20.82 14.16
CA GLY A 185 -9.93 -20.18 14.81
C GLY A 185 -9.72 -18.70 15.17
N PRO A 186 -10.46 -18.15 16.15
CA PRO A 186 -10.34 -16.73 16.50
C PRO A 186 -8.93 -16.32 17.00
N TRP A 187 -8.20 -17.25 17.61
CA TRP A 187 -6.86 -17.00 18.11
C TRP A 187 -5.85 -16.74 17.00
N GLN A 188 -6.01 -17.32 15.83
CA GLN A 188 -5.17 -17.05 14.66
C GLN A 188 -5.12 -15.55 14.36
N THR A 189 -6.27 -14.88 14.33
CA THR A 189 -6.38 -13.44 14.05
C THR A 189 -5.55 -12.62 15.04
N TRP A 190 -5.68 -12.92 16.33
CA TRP A 190 -4.96 -12.18 17.37
C TRP A 190 -3.46 -12.46 17.35
N ILE A 191 -3.06 -13.69 17.08
CA ILE A 191 -1.65 -14.07 16.94
C ILE A 191 -1.03 -13.36 15.72
N TRP A 192 -1.72 -13.34 14.58
CA TRP A 192 -1.25 -12.66 13.37
C TRP A 192 -1.18 -11.15 13.55
N LEU A 193 -2.18 -10.56 14.18
CA LEU A 193 -2.16 -9.13 14.54
C LEU A 193 -0.99 -8.80 15.47
N ALA A 194 -0.74 -9.64 16.49
CA ALA A 194 0.38 -9.46 17.40
C ALA A 194 1.73 -9.63 16.68
N ALA A 195 1.84 -10.58 15.75
CA ALA A 195 3.05 -10.78 14.93
C ALA A 195 3.34 -9.55 14.06
N PHE A 196 2.32 -9.01 13.38
CA PHE A 196 2.44 -7.77 12.62
C PHE A 196 2.84 -6.58 13.51
N ALA A 197 2.12 -6.38 14.63
CA ALA A 197 2.39 -5.28 15.55
C ALA A 197 3.81 -5.36 16.12
N TYR A 198 4.29 -6.54 16.45
CA TYR A 198 5.65 -6.78 16.93
C TYR A 198 6.70 -6.34 15.89
N ASP A 199 6.59 -6.82 14.64
CA ASP A 199 7.52 -6.44 13.56
C ASP A 199 7.45 -4.92 13.28
N ALA A 200 6.25 -4.35 13.24
CA ALA A 200 6.04 -2.93 13.04
C ALA A 200 6.67 -2.09 14.16
N VAL A 201 6.45 -2.43 15.43
CA VAL A 201 7.02 -1.70 16.58
C VAL A 201 8.55 -1.79 16.59
N LEU A 202 9.13 -2.96 16.28
CA LEU A 202 10.58 -3.09 16.21
C LEU A 202 11.20 -2.31 15.05
N THR A 203 10.53 -2.30 13.89
CA THR A 203 10.94 -1.47 12.74
C THR A 203 10.91 0.02 13.11
N TRP A 204 9.85 0.48 13.78
CA TRP A 204 9.76 1.84 14.29
C TRP A 204 10.86 2.17 15.33
N ALA A 205 11.12 1.28 16.26
CA ALA A 205 12.15 1.46 17.27
C ALA A 205 13.54 1.54 16.65
N SER A 206 13.84 0.68 15.64
CA SER A 206 15.13 0.67 14.94
C SER A 206 15.40 1.95 14.16
N SER A 207 14.36 2.62 13.67
CA SER A 207 14.51 3.88 12.91
C SER A 207 14.95 5.07 13.78
N ARG A 208 14.65 5.05 15.08
CA ARG A 208 15.01 6.13 16.02
C ARG A 208 16.51 6.23 16.29
N GLY A 209 17.23 5.13 16.18
CA GLY A 209 18.67 5.07 16.44
C GLY A 209 19.54 5.61 15.30
N GLY A 210 18.97 6.14 14.21
CA GLY A 210 19.73 6.61 13.03
C GLY A 210 20.48 5.48 12.33
N GLY A 211 20.20 4.21 12.66
CA GLY A 211 20.93 3.05 12.19
C GLY A 211 20.80 2.89 10.67
N GLY A 212 21.85 3.10 9.93
CA GLY A 212 22.16 2.65 8.56
C GLY A 212 21.10 2.77 7.44
N TRP A 213 19.83 2.95 7.79
CA TRP A 213 18.75 3.15 6.82
C TRP A 213 18.92 4.47 6.07
N ARG A 214 18.79 4.45 4.76
CA ARG A 214 18.99 5.63 3.90
C ARG A 214 17.88 5.70 2.84
N ILE A 215 17.47 6.91 2.50
CA ILE A 215 16.67 7.19 1.30
C ILE A 215 17.58 7.86 0.29
N HIS A 216 17.90 7.15 -0.78
CA HIS A 216 18.79 7.61 -1.84
C HIS A 216 18.07 8.56 -2.79
N SER A 217 16.87 8.20 -3.25
CA SER A 217 16.03 9.03 -4.11
C SER A 217 14.69 9.33 -3.45
N THR A 218 14.42 10.59 -3.15
CA THR A 218 13.13 11.07 -2.66
C THR A 218 12.08 10.97 -3.74
N ALA A 219 12.42 11.31 -4.99
CA ALA A 219 11.53 11.21 -6.14
C ALA A 219 11.06 9.76 -6.39
N HIS A 220 11.99 8.80 -6.42
CA HIS A 220 11.64 7.37 -6.54
C HIS A 220 10.72 6.91 -5.40
N TRP A 221 11.02 7.35 -4.16
CA TRP A 221 10.23 7.00 -2.98
C TRP A 221 8.79 7.49 -3.08
N THR A 222 8.61 8.79 -3.35
CA THR A 222 7.29 9.41 -3.41
C THR A 222 6.47 8.93 -4.60
N GLU A 223 7.11 8.75 -5.77
CA GLU A 223 6.48 8.18 -6.96
C GLU A 223 5.96 6.77 -6.69
N ARG A 224 6.76 5.90 -6.05
CA ARG A 224 6.36 4.53 -5.74
C ARG A 224 5.15 4.49 -4.81
N TYR A 225 5.13 5.31 -3.76
CA TYR A 225 3.98 5.39 -2.86
C TYR A 225 2.75 6.03 -3.50
N GLY A 226 2.94 6.99 -4.39
CA GLY A 226 1.85 7.52 -5.22
C GLY A 226 1.24 6.45 -6.12
N LEU A 227 2.07 5.63 -6.77
CA LEU A 227 1.61 4.55 -7.65
C LEU A 227 0.81 3.49 -6.91
N ILE A 228 1.19 3.07 -5.70
CA ILE A 228 0.41 2.08 -4.95
C ILE A 228 -0.96 2.65 -4.51
N VAL A 229 -1.05 3.96 -4.23
CA VAL A 229 -2.35 4.62 -3.98
C VAL A 229 -3.22 4.59 -5.23
N ILE A 230 -2.67 4.84 -6.44
CA ILE A 230 -3.39 4.71 -7.71
C ILE A 230 -3.88 3.28 -7.90
N LEU A 231 -3.03 2.29 -7.62
CA LEU A 231 -3.38 0.88 -7.74
C LEU A 231 -4.50 0.50 -6.77
N ALA A 232 -4.46 0.99 -5.53
CA ALA A 232 -5.55 0.79 -4.56
C ALA A 232 -6.85 1.46 -5.01
N LEU A 233 -6.79 2.68 -5.58
CA LEU A 233 -7.96 3.34 -6.17
C LEU A 233 -8.53 2.55 -7.36
N GLY A 234 -7.68 1.82 -8.09
CA GLY A 234 -8.12 0.88 -9.12
C GLY A 234 -9.08 -0.19 -8.57
N GLU A 235 -8.86 -0.67 -7.34
CA GLU A 235 -9.78 -1.60 -6.68
C GLU A 235 -11.17 -1.00 -6.48
N SER A 236 -11.28 0.29 -6.14
CA SER A 236 -12.59 0.96 -6.04
C SER A 236 -13.34 0.97 -7.38
N ILE A 237 -12.62 1.05 -8.50
CA ILE A 237 -13.21 1.00 -9.85
C ILE A 237 -13.66 -0.43 -10.19
N VAL A 238 -12.86 -1.42 -9.83
CA VAL A 238 -13.20 -2.84 -10.04
C VAL A 238 -14.43 -3.21 -9.20
N ALA A 239 -14.51 -2.78 -7.95
CA ALA A 239 -15.64 -3.00 -7.05
C ALA A 239 -16.98 -2.49 -7.63
N ILE A 240 -16.99 -1.36 -8.36
CA ILE A 240 -18.17 -0.87 -9.08
C ILE A 240 -18.67 -1.91 -10.09
N GLY A 241 -17.74 -2.47 -10.88
CA GLY A 241 -18.07 -3.48 -11.88
C GLY A 241 -18.54 -4.81 -11.29
N VAL A 242 -17.94 -5.23 -10.17
CA VAL A 242 -18.31 -6.46 -9.45
C VAL A 242 -19.72 -6.36 -8.89
N GLY A 243 -20.08 -5.22 -8.26
CA GLY A 243 -21.41 -5.01 -7.67
C GLY A 243 -22.57 -5.12 -8.68
N VAL A 244 -22.33 -4.82 -9.97
CA VAL A 244 -23.36 -4.87 -11.02
C VAL A 244 -23.15 -5.95 -12.08
N ALA A 245 -22.18 -6.85 -11.88
CA ALA A 245 -21.70 -7.77 -12.93
C ALA A 245 -22.79 -8.69 -13.55
N ARG A 246 -23.93 -8.85 -12.90
CA ARG A 246 -25.02 -9.74 -13.34
C ARG A 246 -26.33 -9.02 -13.63
N GLU A 247 -26.31 -7.69 -13.55
CA GLU A 247 -27.51 -6.88 -13.72
C GLU A 247 -27.55 -6.21 -15.11
N PRO A 248 -28.74 -6.09 -15.74
CA PRO A 248 -28.89 -5.34 -16.96
C PRO A 248 -28.67 -3.85 -16.67
N ILE A 249 -27.86 -3.18 -17.51
CA ILE A 249 -27.54 -1.76 -17.33
C ILE A 249 -28.82 -0.90 -17.55
N ASP A 250 -29.25 -0.24 -16.50
CA ASP A 250 -30.41 0.64 -16.45
C ASP A 250 -30.05 2.05 -15.91
N ALA A 251 -31.06 2.89 -15.69
CA ALA A 251 -30.85 4.26 -15.20
C ALA A 251 -30.33 4.30 -13.75
N PRO A 252 -30.85 3.53 -12.77
CA PRO A 252 -30.31 3.43 -11.42
C PRO A 252 -28.84 3.02 -11.41
N ILE A 253 -28.47 1.95 -12.12
CA ILE A 253 -27.09 1.47 -12.22
C ILE A 253 -26.19 2.54 -12.82
N THR A 254 -26.62 3.20 -13.90
CA THR A 254 -25.84 4.27 -14.55
C THR A 254 -25.58 5.44 -13.57
N VAL A 255 -26.56 5.87 -12.81
CA VAL A 255 -26.40 6.95 -11.81
C VAL A 255 -25.48 6.49 -10.68
N GLY A 256 -25.66 5.26 -10.18
CA GLY A 256 -24.78 4.67 -9.16
C GLY A 256 -23.31 4.60 -9.61
N VAL A 257 -23.07 4.13 -10.84
CA VAL A 257 -21.71 4.10 -11.45
C VAL A 257 -21.11 5.50 -11.50
N VAL A 258 -21.86 6.51 -11.94
CA VAL A 258 -21.38 7.90 -11.99
C VAL A 258 -21.01 8.40 -10.59
N LEU A 259 -21.85 8.16 -9.58
CA LEU A 259 -21.55 8.55 -8.19
C LEU A 259 -20.31 7.84 -7.65
N ALA A 260 -20.16 6.52 -7.88
CA ALA A 260 -19.04 5.75 -7.42
C ALA A 260 -17.71 6.15 -8.10
N VAL A 261 -17.75 6.43 -9.42
CA VAL A 261 -16.58 6.97 -10.14
C VAL A 261 -16.23 8.38 -9.66
N VAL A 262 -17.21 9.24 -9.42
CA VAL A 262 -16.96 10.58 -8.84
C VAL A 262 -16.34 10.44 -7.45
N LEU A 263 -16.79 9.51 -6.61
CA LEU A 263 -16.18 9.23 -5.31
C LEU A 263 -14.72 8.86 -5.44
N SER A 264 -14.38 7.96 -6.36
CA SER A 264 -12.98 7.55 -6.64
C SER A 264 -12.14 8.74 -7.13
N ILE A 265 -12.68 9.61 -7.96
CA ILE A 265 -12.02 10.85 -8.41
C ILE A 265 -11.77 11.81 -7.22
N LEU A 266 -12.73 11.96 -6.32
CA LEU A 266 -12.58 12.80 -5.13
C LEU A 266 -11.50 12.25 -4.18
N LEU A 267 -11.42 10.93 -4.00
CA LEU A 267 -10.32 10.29 -3.27
C LEU A 267 -8.98 10.59 -3.94
N TRP A 268 -8.89 10.46 -5.26
CA TRP A 268 -7.69 10.81 -6.02
C TRP A 268 -7.29 12.27 -5.80
N TRP A 269 -8.22 13.21 -5.90
CA TRP A 269 -7.95 14.64 -5.66
C TRP A 269 -7.53 14.93 -4.21
N ALA A 270 -8.11 14.24 -3.24
CA ALA A 270 -7.75 14.41 -1.84
C ALA A 270 -6.29 14.07 -1.55
N TYR A 271 -5.68 13.15 -2.33
CA TYR A 271 -4.28 12.78 -2.19
C TYR A 271 -3.37 13.53 -3.19
N PHE A 272 -3.68 13.45 -4.50
CA PHE A 272 -2.81 13.97 -5.55
C PHE A 272 -2.95 15.47 -5.79
N GLY A 273 -4.03 16.07 -5.33
CA GLY A 273 -4.22 17.52 -5.51
C GLY A 273 -3.11 18.36 -4.88
N ARG A 274 -2.56 17.96 -3.72
CA ARG A 274 -1.52 18.71 -3.01
C ARG A 274 -0.66 17.87 -2.07
N LEU A 275 -1.20 16.80 -1.49
CA LEU A 275 -0.49 16.06 -0.44
C LEU A 275 0.72 15.31 -0.98
N ALA A 276 0.62 14.75 -2.17
CA ALA A 276 1.72 14.01 -2.80
C ALA A 276 2.93 14.94 -3.02
N GLU A 277 2.73 16.13 -3.60
CA GLU A 277 3.76 17.14 -3.80
C GLU A 277 4.33 17.69 -2.49
N ALA A 278 3.45 18.00 -1.52
CA ALA A 278 3.88 18.43 -0.19
C ALA A 278 4.75 17.39 0.51
N GLY A 279 4.44 16.10 0.33
CA GLY A 279 5.21 14.98 0.84
C GLY A 279 6.60 14.89 0.23
N GLU A 280 6.72 15.03 -1.10
CA GLU A 280 7.99 15.04 -1.82
C GLU A 280 8.89 16.19 -1.33
N HIS A 281 8.37 17.41 -1.34
CA HIS A 281 9.11 18.58 -0.83
C HIS A 281 9.51 18.45 0.63
N ALA A 282 8.68 17.79 1.47
CA ALA A 282 9.02 17.56 2.86
C ALA A 282 10.18 16.57 3.04
N LEU A 283 10.27 15.54 2.19
CA LEU A 283 11.40 14.61 2.18
C LEU A 283 12.68 15.24 1.63
N GLU A 284 12.58 16.06 0.59
CA GLU A 284 13.72 16.76 0.00
C GLU A 284 14.38 17.71 1.01
N ARG A 285 13.57 18.46 1.77
CA ARG A 285 14.07 19.40 2.78
C ARG A 285 14.70 18.73 4.01
N ARG A 286 14.54 17.42 4.19
CA ARG A 286 15.11 16.68 5.32
C ARG A 286 16.29 15.82 4.87
N GLU A 287 17.24 15.61 5.77
CA GLU A 287 18.43 14.79 5.52
C GLU A 287 18.61 13.73 6.61
N GLY A 288 19.43 12.73 6.31
CA GLY A 288 19.84 11.70 7.26
C GLY A 288 18.67 11.02 8.00
N ALA A 289 18.80 10.89 9.31
CA ALA A 289 17.81 10.21 10.14
C ALA A 289 16.41 10.88 10.11
N ALA A 290 16.34 12.22 9.98
CA ALA A 290 15.06 12.93 9.92
C ALA A 290 14.27 12.59 8.65
N ARG A 291 14.95 12.40 7.50
CA ARG A 291 14.34 11.91 6.25
C ARG A 291 13.82 10.49 6.40
N VAL A 292 14.62 9.59 6.98
CA VAL A 292 14.24 8.19 7.22
C VAL A 292 13.01 8.09 8.13
N VAL A 293 13.00 8.85 9.23
CA VAL A 293 11.87 8.89 10.16
C VAL A 293 10.60 9.38 9.47
N LEU A 294 10.68 10.44 8.65
CA LEU A 294 9.54 10.91 7.86
C LEU A 294 9.07 9.85 6.85
N ALA A 295 10.00 9.25 6.10
CA ALA A 295 9.69 8.20 5.12
C ALA A 295 9.00 7.00 5.78
N LEU A 296 9.46 6.59 6.95
CA LEU A 296 8.83 5.50 7.69
C LEU A 296 7.43 5.90 8.19
N HIS A 297 7.29 7.02 8.90
CA HIS A 297 6.02 7.39 9.53
C HIS A 297 4.97 7.80 8.50
N ALA A 298 5.29 8.75 7.62
CA ALA A 298 4.32 9.29 6.68
C ALA A 298 3.99 8.29 5.57
N TYR A 299 4.99 7.55 5.08
CA TYR A 299 4.77 6.67 3.94
C TYR A 299 4.51 5.23 4.37
N THR A 300 5.39 4.58 5.15
CA THR A 300 5.19 3.16 5.47
C THR A 300 3.97 2.93 6.39
N TYR A 301 3.78 3.73 7.45
CA TYR A 301 2.66 3.51 8.38
C TYR A 301 1.36 4.20 7.95
N VAL A 302 1.43 5.49 7.63
CA VAL A 302 0.21 6.24 7.28
C VAL A 302 -0.40 5.75 5.98
N HIS A 303 0.40 5.40 4.97
CA HIS A 303 -0.12 4.86 3.71
C HIS A 303 -0.77 3.48 3.86
N LEU A 304 -0.37 2.66 4.83
CA LEU A 304 -1.14 1.45 5.15
C LEU A 304 -2.60 1.80 5.46
N VAL A 305 -2.81 2.86 6.27
CA VAL A 305 -4.18 3.29 6.63
C VAL A 305 -4.87 3.95 5.43
N ILE A 306 -4.14 4.70 4.58
CA ILE A 306 -4.67 5.26 3.33
C ILE A 306 -5.19 4.12 2.43
N VAL A 307 -4.36 3.11 2.17
CA VAL A 307 -4.72 1.97 1.31
C VAL A 307 -5.86 1.15 1.93
N ALA A 308 -5.81 0.88 3.24
CA ALA A 308 -6.88 0.19 3.96
C ALA A 308 -8.21 0.96 3.87
N GLY A 309 -8.16 2.30 3.98
CA GLY A 309 -9.33 3.16 3.82
C GLY A 309 -9.91 3.09 2.41
N VAL A 310 -9.06 3.07 1.37
CA VAL A 310 -9.52 2.91 -0.03
C VAL A 310 -10.19 1.55 -0.24
N ILE A 311 -9.56 0.45 0.23
CA ILE A 311 -10.10 -0.91 0.05
C ILE A 311 -11.41 -1.09 0.82
N LEU A 312 -11.50 -0.54 2.04
CA LEU A 312 -12.73 -0.59 2.81
C LEU A 312 -13.84 0.28 2.19
N THR A 313 -13.47 1.41 1.56
CA THR A 313 -14.41 2.22 0.77
C THR A 313 -14.90 1.43 -0.45
N ALA A 314 -14.01 0.70 -1.13
CA ALA A 314 -14.35 -0.16 -2.27
C ALA A 314 -15.39 -1.21 -1.87
N LEU A 315 -15.24 -1.86 -0.72
CA LEU A 315 -16.27 -2.77 -0.18
C LEU A 315 -17.62 -2.06 0.00
N GLY A 316 -17.63 -0.86 0.61
CA GLY A 316 -18.88 -0.11 0.77
C GLY A 316 -19.52 0.32 -0.55
N VAL A 317 -18.71 0.60 -1.57
CA VAL A 317 -19.17 0.88 -2.94
C VAL A 317 -19.75 -0.37 -3.59
N GLU A 318 -19.07 -1.52 -3.48
CA GLU A 318 -19.54 -2.81 -4.00
C GLU A 318 -20.91 -3.18 -3.42
N GLU A 319 -21.07 -3.09 -2.09
CA GLU A 319 -22.34 -3.32 -1.39
C GLU A 319 -23.44 -2.33 -1.87
N ALA A 320 -23.11 -1.06 -2.05
CA ALA A 320 -24.06 -0.09 -2.53
C ALA A 320 -24.47 -0.37 -3.99
N MET A 321 -23.53 -0.76 -4.84
CA MET A 321 -23.80 -1.06 -6.24
C MET A 321 -24.59 -2.35 -6.44
N ALA A 322 -24.39 -3.35 -5.59
CA ALA A 322 -25.15 -4.59 -5.60
C ALA A 322 -26.67 -4.37 -5.33
N HIS A 323 -27.02 -3.25 -4.67
CA HIS A 323 -28.39 -2.92 -4.27
C HIS A 323 -28.81 -1.52 -4.74
N VAL A 324 -28.17 -0.98 -5.79
CA VAL A 324 -28.31 0.45 -6.21
C VAL A 324 -29.72 0.82 -6.66
N GLY A 325 -30.50 -0.15 -7.16
CA GLY A 325 -31.90 0.00 -7.57
C GLY A 325 -32.91 -0.16 -6.46
N ASP A 326 -32.48 -0.66 -5.28
CA ASP A 326 -33.39 -1.01 -4.20
C ASP A 326 -33.85 0.23 -3.43
N ALA A 327 -35.11 0.21 -2.98
CA ALA A 327 -35.66 1.22 -2.09
C ALA A 327 -35.41 0.88 -0.60
N GLU A 328 -34.88 -0.30 -0.31
CA GLU A 328 -34.58 -0.75 1.02
C GLU A 328 -33.40 0.00 1.63
N PRO A 329 -33.32 0.08 2.97
CA PRO A 329 -32.18 0.69 3.65
C PRO A 329 -30.88 0.00 3.31
N PHE A 330 -29.80 0.78 3.16
CA PHE A 330 -28.44 0.26 2.87
C PHE A 330 -27.90 -0.70 3.94
N GLY A 331 -28.39 -0.56 5.17
CA GLY A 331 -28.01 -1.43 6.27
C GLY A 331 -26.69 -1.03 6.93
N TRP A 332 -26.48 -1.60 8.12
CA TRP A 332 -25.32 -1.21 8.95
C TRP A 332 -23.99 -1.67 8.38
N PHE A 333 -23.93 -2.81 7.70
CA PHE A 333 -22.67 -3.33 7.16
C PHE A 333 -22.13 -2.44 6.05
N GLY A 334 -22.92 -2.21 4.99
CA GLY A 334 -22.52 -1.36 3.86
C GLY A 334 -22.25 0.09 4.30
N ALA A 335 -23.14 0.66 5.14
CA ALA A 335 -22.96 2.01 5.68
C ALA A 335 -21.66 2.15 6.50
N SER A 336 -21.35 1.17 7.34
CA SER A 336 -20.12 1.15 8.14
C SER A 336 -18.87 0.99 7.26
N ALA A 337 -18.90 0.10 6.28
CA ALA A 337 -17.79 -0.10 5.35
C ALA A 337 -17.48 1.19 4.57
N LEU A 338 -18.52 1.82 3.99
CA LEU A 338 -18.36 3.07 3.23
C LEU A 338 -17.86 4.22 4.10
N ALA A 339 -18.52 4.47 5.24
CA ALA A 339 -18.17 5.59 6.11
C ALA A 339 -16.85 5.38 6.85
N ALA A 340 -16.55 4.16 7.35
CA ALA A 340 -15.30 3.86 8.01
C ALA A 340 -14.12 3.87 7.02
N GLY A 341 -14.31 3.38 5.80
CA GLY A 341 -13.31 3.45 4.73
C GLY A 341 -12.94 4.88 4.41
N LEU A 342 -13.93 5.70 4.06
CA LEU A 342 -13.73 7.13 3.78
C LEU A 342 -13.17 7.89 4.98
N GLY A 343 -13.69 7.63 6.18
CA GLY A 343 -13.24 8.25 7.42
C GLY A 343 -11.79 7.90 7.74
N ALA A 344 -11.39 6.64 7.60
CA ALA A 344 -10.01 6.19 7.80
C ALA A 344 -9.06 6.82 6.75
N TYR A 345 -9.47 6.85 5.48
CA TYR A 345 -8.72 7.49 4.42
C TYR A 345 -8.49 8.99 4.72
N VAL A 346 -9.57 9.74 5.01
CA VAL A 346 -9.46 11.18 5.32
C VAL A 346 -8.64 11.40 6.58
N ALA A 347 -8.84 10.63 7.66
CA ALA A 347 -8.06 10.71 8.88
C ALA A 347 -6.57 10.43 8.64
N ALA A 348 -6.23 9.43 7.82
CA ALA A 348 -4.85 9.15 7.43
C ALA A 348 -4.23 10.32 6.65
N THR A 349 -4.98 10.96 5.74
CA THR A 349 -4.51 12.17 5.04
C THR A 349 -4.32 13.36 5.98
N VAL A 350 -5.12 13.48 7.07
CA VAL A 350 -4.89 14.48 8.15
C VAL A 350 -3.53 14.24 8.81
N VAL A 351 -3.25 12.99 9.20
CA VAL A 351 -1.97 12.63 9.84
C VAL A 351 -0.82 12.86 8.88
N PHE A 352 -0.97 12.47 7.61
CA PHE A 352 0.04 12.71 6.57
C PHE A 352 0.33 14.20 6.42
N ALA A 353 -0.70 15.03 6.24
CA ALA A 353 -0.56 16.49 6.11
C ALA A 353 0.15 17.10 7.33
N ARG A 354 -0.14 16.62 8.54
CA ARG A 354 0.51 17.06 9.78
C ARG A 354 2.00 16.70 9.81
N LEU A 355 2.37 15.52 9.34
CA LEU A 355 3.76 15.06 9.31
C LEU A 355 4.60 15.82 8.29
N VAL A 356 4.04 16.14 7.12
CA VAL A 356 4.75 16.79 6.02
C VAL A 356 4.71 18.33 6.11
N GLY A 357 3.56 18.91 6.43
CA GLY A 357 3.33 20.37 6.43
C GLY A 357 3.33 21.03 7.80
N GLY A 358 3.31 20.25 8.88
CA GLY A 358 3.37 20.76 10.26
C GLY A 358 2.09 21.42 10.77
N ARG A 359 1.05 21.59 9.97
CA ARG A 359 -0.26 22.16 10.33
C ARG A 359 -1.35 21.10 10.34
N TRP A 360 -2.38 21.30 11.17
CA TRP A 360 -3.56 20.44 11.18
C TRP A 360 -4.58 20.94 10.14
N PRO A 361 -4.97 20.11 9.16
CA PRO A 361 -5.98 20.49 8.16
C PRO A 361 -7.38 20.37 8.76
N VAL A 362 -7.90 21.49 9.31
CA VAL A 362 -9.18 21.51 10.03
C VAL A 362 -10.35 21.03 9.19
N THR A 363 -10.39 21.38 7.88
CA THR A 363 -11.42 20.93 6.93
C THR A 363 -11.48 19.41 6.84
N ARG A 364 -10.33 18.74 6.78
CA ARG A 364 -10.26 17.28 6.73
C ARG A 364 -10.62 16.63 8.08
N ILE A 365 -10.24 17.25 9.19
CA ILE A 365 -10.66 16.77 10.51
C ILE A 365 -12.19 16.81 10.63
N ILE A 366 -12.82 17.92 10.24
CA ILE A 366 -14.29 18.03 10.21
C ILE A 366 -14.88 16.98 9.25
N GLY A 367 -14.32 16.84 8.06
CA GLY A 367 -14.76 15.82 7.09
C GLY A 367 -14.72 14.39 7.64
N ALA A 368 -13.63 14.01 8.30
CA ALA A 368 -13.50 12.69 8.93
C ALA A 368 -14.54 12.48 10.05
N LEU A 369 -14.79 13.49 10.88
CA LEU A 369 -15.80 13.44 11.93
C LEU A 369 -17.23 13.36 11.38
N VAL A 370 -17.54 14.12 10.31
CA VAL A 370 -18.84 14.07 9.62
C VAL A 370 -19.06 12.69 9.02
N LEU A 371 -18.04 12.09 8.35
CA LEU A 371 -18.12 10.75 7.81
C LEU A 371 -18.37 9.72 8.91
N ALA A 372 -17.64 9.78 10.02
CA ALA A 372 -17.86 8.87 11.15
C ALA A 372 -19.27 9.02 11.75
N ALA A 373 -19.76 10.26 11.88
CA ALA A 373 -21.11 10.55 12.41
C ALA A 373 -22.24 10.19 11.43
N SER A 374 -21.95 10.03 10.13
CA SER A 374 -22.95 9.75 9.10
C SER A 374 -23.42 8.29 9.07
N VAL A 375 -22.71 7.36 9.71
CA VAL A 375 -23.03 5.91 9.69
C VAL A 375 -24.52 5.62 9.97
N PRO A 376 -25.17 6.15 11.03
CA PRO A 376 -26.57 5.86 11.28
C PRO A 376 -27.50 6.39 10.17
N LEU A 377 -27.16 7.54 9.58
CA LEU A 377 -27.91 8.11 8.47
C LEU A 377 -27.77 7.23 7.22
N LEU A 378 -26.54 6.86 6.87
CA LEU A 378 -26.27 6.00 5.72
C LEU A 378 -26.95 4.64 5.85
N ALA A 379 -27.07 4.11 7.07
CA ALA A 379 -27.67 2.79 7.32
C ALA A 379 -29.18 2.75 7.06
N ILE A 380 -29.89 3.90 7.16
CA ILE A 380 -31.37 3.99 7.03
C ILE A 380 -31.84 4.53 5.70
N VAL A 381 -30.97 5.07 4.86
CA VAL A 381 -31.29 5.54 3.52
C VAL A 381 -31.01 4.45 2.47
N ALA A 382 -31.57 4.62 1.27
CA ALA A 382 -31.31 3.72 0.15
C ALA A 382 -29.82 3.78 -0.28
N PRO A 383 -29.24 2.70 -0.83
CA PRO A 383 -27.81 2.62 -1.21
C PRO A 383 -27.35 3.77 -2.12
N MET A 384 -28.15 4.14 -3.11
CA MET A 384 -27.87 5.28 -3.99
C MET A 384 -27.78 6.60 -3.24
N ALA A 385 -28.68 6.84 -2.27
CA ALA A 385 -28.67 8.04 -1.44
C ALA A 385 -27.42 8.04 -0.53
N ALA A 386 -27.01 6.88 0.00
CA ALA A 386 -25.80 6.76 0.77
C ALA A 386 -24.55 7.12 -0.04
N LEU A 387 -24.42 6.65 -1.29
CA LEU A 387 -23.35 7.07 -2.21
C LEU A 387 -23.37 8.58 -2.48
N ALA A 388 -24.56 9.14 -2.74
CA ALA A 388 -24.70 10.58 -2.99
C ALA A 388 -24.29 11.43 -1.78
N ILE A 389 -24.66 11.01 -0.57
CA ILE A 389 -24.24 11.66 0.68
C ILE A 389 -22.70 11.59 0.84
N ALA A 390 -22.09 10.42 0.62
CA ALA A 390 -20.65 10.24 0.70
C ALA A 390 -19.89 11.14 -0.27
N VAL A 391 -20.33 11.20 -1.54
CA VAL A 391 -19.83 12.13 -2.58
C VAL A 391 -19.99 13.58 -2.13
N GLY A 392 -21.16 13.94 -1.61
CA GLY A 392 -21.47 15.30 -1.14
C GLY A 392 -20.54 15.73 0.01
N VAL A 393 -20.34 14.89 1.01
CA VAL A 393 -19.46 15.18 2.17
C VAL A 393 -18.02 15.36 1.72
N LEU A 394 -17.47 14.42 0.92
CA LEU A 394 -16.09 14.48 0.47
C LEU A 394 -15.88 15.67 -0.51
N GLY A 395 -16.83 15.91 -1.41
CA GLY A 395 -16.79 17.04 -2.32
C GLY A 395 -16.84 18.39 -1.61
N ALA A 396 -17.75 18.55 -0.63
CA ALA A 396 -17.84 19.77 0.19
C ALA A 396 -16.56 20.02 0.98
N MET A 397 -15.93 18.97 1.53
CA MET A 397 -14.64 19.06 2.23
C MET A 397 -13.55 19.62 1.30
N LEU A 398 -13.43 19.08 0.09
CA LEU A 398 -12.39 19.50 -0.88
C LEU A 398 -12.63 20.91 -1.41
N ILE A 399 -13.90 21.29 -1.66
CA ILE A 399 -14.27 22.65 -2.07
C ILE A 399 -13.92 23.65 -0.96
N ALA A 400 -14.25 23.34 0.30
CA ALA A 400 -13.92 24.20 1.44
C ALA A 400 -12.41 24.37 1.61
N GLU A 401 -11.63 23.28 1.41
CA GLU A 401 -10.16 23.30 1.43
C GLU A 401 -9.63 24.23 0.34
N GLY A 402 -10.11 24.09 -0.90
CA GLY A 402 -9.71 24.93 -2.03
C GLY A 402 -10.04 26.43 -1.82
N ALA A 403 -11.22 26.73 -1.26
CA ALA A 403 -11.64 28.11 -0.98
C ALA A 403 -10.76 28.80 0.08
N ILE A 404 -10.31 28.06 1.09
CA ILE A 404 -9.40 28.60 2.13
C ILE A 404 -8.05 28.95 1.52
N ASP A 405 -7.51 28.11 0.64
CA ASP A 405 -6.20 28.35 0.04
C ASP A 405 -6.21 29.54 -0.95
N VAL A 406 -7.28 29.67 -1.76
CA VAL A 406 -7.43 30.84 -2.63
C VAL A 406 -7.47 32.13 -1.81
N ARG A 407 -8.12 32.12 -0.65
CA ARG A 407 -8.13 33.30 0.24
C ARG A 407 -6.77 33.57 0.87
N ALA A 408 -6.03 32.53 1.28
CA ALA A 408 -4.68 32.69 1.84
C ALA A 408 -3.74 33.28 0.79
N ALA A 409 -3.76 32.79 -0.45
CA ALA A 409 -2.95 33.32 -1.56
C ALA A 409 -3.30 34.77 -1.98
N ALA A 410 -4.55 35.21 -1.74
CA ALA A 410 -4.97 36.58 -2.04
C ALA A 410 -4.57 37.59 -0.95
N THR A 411 -4.07 37.15 0.20
CA THR A 411 -3.64 37.98 1.33
C THR A 411 -2.12 38.07 1.46
N GLU A 412 -1.36 37.32 0.69
CA GLU A 412 0.11 37.43 0.51
C GLU A 412 0.47 38.33 -0.66
#